data_05c5b468469d8b56d854f32cf832fe60
#
_entry.id   05c5b468469d8b56d854f32cf832fe60
#
_cell.length_a   1.000
_cell.length_b   1.000
_cell.length_c   1.000
_cell.angle_alpha   90.00
_cell.angle_beta   90.00
_cell.angle_gamma   90.00
#
_symmetry.space_group_name_H-M   'P 1'
#
loop_
_entity.id
_entity.type
_entity.pdbx_description
1 polymer ?
#
loop_
_entity_poly.entity_id
_entity_poly.type
_entity_poly.pdbx_seq_one_letter_code
_entity_poly.pdbx_strand_id
1 'polypeptide(L)'
;VTPKERRDFIMLFNSDRRIVLDRASPVPLYYQIYRIISDYMKEPGVVGRKLPTEEAMMKVFDVSRATIRRALQALESSGQIARRRGRGAIVTNNASQEHLTTIRSFTEQMRLENHVPITQVVDVRKVPADLELAKRLGIAEGEELLQVTRLRGNESYFPLALFISYLTSRSGLTGDENFEGSLYELMRSKGSPVVDGDAIIEGRLAEGKIAELLKVESGSPILYYERLGSTINNEPVELVQCWYEARHYKFRIHLSTRK
;
A
#
# COMPACT_ATOMS: atom_id res chain seq x y z
N VAL A 1 11.37 26.68 11.61
CA VAL A 1 12.48 25.70 11.55
C VAL A 1 13.74 26.46 11.80
N THR A 2 14.42 26.17 12.90
CA THR A 2 15.71 26.80 13.19
C THR A 2 16.75 26.39 12.15
N PRO A 3 17.80 27.19 11.93
CA PRO A 3 18.93 26.82 11.05
C PRO A 3 19.54 25.46 11.41
N LYS A 4 19.42 25.03 12.66
CA LYS A 4 19.89 23.75 13.19
C LYS A 4 18.99 22.59 12.73
N GLU A 5 17.67 22.71 12.83
CA GLU A 5 16.72 21.69 12.37
C GLU A 5 16.78 21.49 10.84
N ARG A 6 17.05 22.57 10.10
CA ARG A 6 17.28 22.52 8.65
C ARG A 6 18.58 21.80 8.31
N ARG A 7 19.64 22.02 9.11
CA ARG A 7 20.93 21.36 8.94
C ARG A 7 20.85 19.89 9.30
N ASP A 8 20.11 19.53 10.37
CA ASP A 8 19.92 18.15 10.82
C ASP A 8 19.13 17.34 9.78
N PHE A 9 18.08 17.89 9.17
CA PHE A 9 17.37 17.24 8.08
C PHE A 9 18.24 17.05 6.83
N ILE A 10 19.00 18.08 6.43
CA ILE A 10 19.92 18.00 5.30
C ILE A 10 21.08 17.04 5.61
N MET A 11 21.60 17.02 6.84
CA MET A 11 22.65 16.08 7.25
C MET A 11 22.18 14.63 7.31
N LEU A 12 20.96 14.37 7.77
CA LEU A 12 20.38 13.02 7.78
C LEU A 12 20.17 12.45 6.36
N PHE A 13 19.95 13.32 5.37
CA PHE A 13 19.89 12.93 3.97
C PHE A 13 21.24 13.06 3.24
N ASN A 14 22.25 13.74 3.83
CA ASN A 14 23.59 13.93 3.25
C ASN A 14 24.65 12.96 3.78
N SER A 15 24.38 12.19 4.85
CA SER A 15 25.31 11.14 5.29
C SER A 15 25.26 9.97 4.31
N ASP A 16 26.12 10.00 3.29
CA ASP A 16 26.44 8.93 2.32
C ASP A 16 25.34 8.43 1.36
N ARG A 17 24.12 8.93 1.41
CA ARG A 17 23.09 8.65 0.41
C ARG A 17 22.65 9.95 -0.27
N ARG A 18 23.24 10.27 -1.42
CA ARG A 18 22.68 11.31 -2.30
C ARG A 18 21.21 10.96 -2.56
N ILE A 19 20.31 11.88 -2.16
CA ILE A 19 18.90 11.80 -2.56
C ILE A 19 18.88 12.06 -4.06
N VAL A 20 18.88 11.02 -4.85
CA VAL A 20 18.74 11.13 -6.29
C VAL A 20 17.34 10.69 -6.63
N LEU A 21 16.48 11.63 -7.02
CA LEU A 21 15.23 11.31 -7.65
C LEU A 21 15.50 10.82 -9.08
N ASP A 22 15.01 9.64 -9.39
CA ASP A 22 15.11 9.09 -10.74
C ASP A 22 14.00 9.71 -11.61
N ARG A 23 14.39 10.72 -12.40
CA ARG A 23 13.49 11.44 -13.31
C ARG A 23 13.14 10.64 -14.56
N ALA A 24 13.91 9.60 -14.87
CA ALA A 24 13.66 8.70 -16.00
C ALA A 24 12.75 7.51 -15.59
N SER A 25 12.58 7.29 -14.29
CA SER A 25 11.71 6.24 -13.77
C SER A 25 10.23 6.52 -14.10
N PRO A 26 9.44 5.48 -14.42
CA PRO A 26 7.98 5.60 -14.52
C PRO A 26 7.31 5.94 -13.17
N VAL A 27 8.05 5.82 -12.06
CA VAL A 27 7.55 6.15 -10.72
C VAL A 27 7.45 7.67 -10.55
N PRO A 28 6.26 8.23 -10.28
CA PRO A 28 6.07 9.67 -10.13
C PRO A 28 6.99 10.27 -9.05
N LEU A 29 7.54 11.46 -9.28
CA LEU A 29 8.48 12.12 -8.37
C LEU A 29 7.91 12.32 -6.96
N TYR A 30 6.62 12.69 -6.84
CA TYR A 30 5.98 12.82 -5.52
C TYR A 30 6.01 11.52 -4.72
N TYR A 31 5.88 10.38 -5.40
CA TYR A 31 5.89 9.08 -4.75
C TYR A 31 7.31 8.65 -4.34
N GLN A 32 8.32 8.97 -5.14
CA GLN A 32 9.71 8.78 -4.75
C GLN A 32 10.03 9.59 -3.49
N ILE A 33 9.57 10.86 -3.41
CA ILE A 33 9.70 11.73 -2.24
C ILE A 33 8.93 11.15 -1.03
N TYR A 34 7.69 10.67 -1.23
CA TYR A 34 6.91 9.98 -0.21
C TYR A 34 7.72 8.85 0.41
N ARG A 35 8.33 7.98 -0.40
CA ARG A 35 9.14 6.85 0.08
C ARG A 35 10.35 7.32 0.89
N ILE A 36 11.11 8.26 0.35
CA ILE A 36 12.31 8.81 1.01
C ILE A 36 11.96 9.37 2.40
N ILE A 37 10.87 10.13 2.50
CA ILE A 37 10.42 10.70 3.78
C ILE A 37 9.87 9.60 4.69
N SER A 38 9.12 8.62 4.17
CA SER A 38 8.63 7.47 4.93
C SER A 38 9.78 6.65 5.54
N ASP A 39 10.84 6.41 4.78
CA ASP A 39 12.01 5.68 5.28
C ASP A 39 12.75 6.47 6.35
N TYR A 40 12.90 7.78 6.18
CA TYR A 40 13.44 8.66 7.24
C TYR A 40 12.63 8.60 8.54
N MET A 41 11.31 8.52 8.43
CA MET A 41 10.44 8.49 9.63
C MET A 41 10.52 7.18 10.43
N LYS A 42 11.15 6.13 9.88
CA LYS A 42 11.44 4.87 10.59
C LYS A 42 12.65 4.98 11.53
N GLU A 43 13.48 6.03 11.38
CA GLU A 43 14.66 6.23 12.21
C GLU A 43 14.28 6.52 13.67
N PRO A 44 15.04 5.97 14.65
CA PRO A 44 14.76 6.21 16.07
C PRO A 44 14.77 7.71 16.44
N GLY A 45 13.80 8.15 17.22
CA GLY A 45 13.71 9.52 17.73
C GLY A 45 13.21 10.58 16.73
N VAL A 46 12.65 10.17 15.58
CA VAL A 46 12.05 11.07 14.58
C VAL A 46 10.59 11.38 14.90
N VAL A 47 9.92 10.52 15.61
CA VAL A 47 8.53 10.73 16.05
C VAL A 47 8.40 12.02 16.88
N GLY A 48 7.37 12.81 16.59
CA GLY A 48 7.12 14.12 17.21
C GLY A 48 7.96 15.26 16.61
N ARG A 49 8.93 14.97 15.76
CA ARG A 49 9.68 16.02 15.06
C ARG A 49 8.87 16.65 13.94
N LYS A 50 9.17 17.91 13.66
CA LYS A 50 8.60 18.61 12.51
C LYS A 50 9.37 18.27 11.24
N LEU A 51 8.63 17.98 10.18
CA LEU A 51 9.23 17.96 8.85
C LEU A 51 9.64 19.38 8.42
N PRO A 52 10.61 19.52 7.52
CA PRO A 52 10.95 20.80 6.92
C PRO A 52 9.75 21.44 6.24
N THR A 53 9.85 22.74 5.98
CA THR A 53 8.83 23.47 5.23
C THR A 53 8.73 22.99 3.78
N GLU A 54 7.57 23.17 3.16
CA GLU A 54 7.39 22.87 1.73
C GLU A 54 8.51 23.52 0.89
N GLU A 55 8.84 24.78 1.20
CA GLU A 55 9.90 25.51 0.48
C GLU A 55 11.29 24.89 0.67
N ALA A 56 11.62 24.44 1.87
CA ALA A 56 12.89 23.76 2.13
C ALA A 56 12.97 22.43 1.39
N MET A 57 11.87 21.65 1.38
CA MET A 57 11.79 20.39 0.65
C MET A 57 11.85 20.58 -0.87
N MET A 58 11.22 21.62 -1.42
CA MET A 58 11.34 21.96 -2.84
C MET A 58 12.81 22.15 -3.25
N LYS A 59 13.61 22.84 -2.42
CA LYS A 59 15.04 23.07 -2.68
C LYS A 59 15.87 21.81 -2.56
N VAL A 60 15.56 20.93 -1.59
CA VAL A 60 16.29 19.67 -1.36
C VAL A 60 16.05 18.67 -2.48
N PHE A 61 14.80 18.52 -2.90
CA PHE A 61 14.40 17.54 -3.91
C PHE A 61 14.44 18.11 -5.34
N ASP A 62 14.66 19.40 -5.50
CA ASP A 62 14.59 20.11 -6.80
C ASP A 62 13.31 19.80 -7.57
N VAL A 63 12.15 20.06 -6.95
CA VAL A 63 10.82 19.80 -7.52
C VAL A 63 9.86 20.95 -7.26
N SER A 64 8.74 20.95 -7.98
CA SER A 64 7.66 21.92 -7.81
C SER A 64 6.97 21.81 -6.44
N ARG A 65 6.34 22.91 -6.00
CA ARG A 65 5.50 22.94 -4.78
C ARG A 65 4.36 21.92 -4.87
N ALA A 66 3.76 21.77 -6.05
CA ALA A 66 2.69 20.80 -6.27
C ALA A 66 3.15 19.36 -5.99
N THR A 67 4.37 19.00 -6.43
CA THR A 67 4.98 17.69 -6.18
C THR A 67 5.18 17.44 -4.68
N ILE A 68 5.73 18.42 -3.94
CA ILE A 68 5.89 18.32 -2.48
C ILE A 68 4.53 18.19 -1.78
N ARG A 69 3.55 18.99 -2.17
CA ARG A 69 2.21 18.94 -1.55
C ARG A 69 1.54 17.59 -1.75
N ARG A 70 1.68 17.00 -2.94
CA ARG A 70 1.19 15.63 -3.22
C ARG A 70 1.89 14.59 -2.33
N ALA A 71 3.21 14.66 -2.18
CA ALA A 71 3.94 13.75 -1.30
C ALA A 71 3.49 13.88 0.17
N LEU A 72 3.36 15.12 0.66
CA LEU A 72 2.88 15.37 2.02
C LEU A 72 1.42 14.95 2.23
N GLN A 73 0.57 15.11 1.22
CA GLN A 73 -0.81 14.63 1.28
C GLN A 73 -0.87 13.11 1.40
N ALA A 74 -0.05 12.38 0.63
CA ALA A 74 0.05 10.93 0.74
C ALA A 74 0.57 10.48 2.12
N LEU A 75 1.55 11.20 2.72
CA LEU A 75 2.05 10.95 4.08
C LEU A 75 0.98 11.23 5.15
N GLU A 76 0.16 12.25 4.96
CA GLU A 76 -0.94 12.60 5.86
C GLU A 76 -2.08 11.59 5.77
N SER A 77 -2.49 11.21 4.55
CA SER A 77 -3.50 10.17 4.31
C SER A 77 -3.07 8.81 4.88
N SER A 78 -1.77 8.48 4.86
CA SER A 78 -1.23 7.27 5.50
C SER A 78 -1.00 7.41 7.02
N GLY A 79 -1.41 8.53 7.62
CA GLY A 79 -1.28 8.77 9.06
C GLY A 79 0.16 8.94 9.57
N GLN A 80 1.15 9.00 8.70
CA GLN A 80 2.57 9.12 9.07
C GLN A 80 2.93 10.53 9.54
N ILE A 81 2.17 11.54 9.11
CA ILE A 81 2.29 12.92 9.59
C ILE A 81 0.93 13.50 9.94
N ALA A 82 0.93 14.48 10.85
CA ALA A 82 -0.23 15.33 11.11
C ALA A 82 0.11 16.78 10.71
N ARG A 83 -0.74 17.39 9.87
CA ARG A 83 -0.59 18.80 9.46
C ARG A 83 -1.46 19.71 10.33
N ARG A 84 -0.84 20.72 10.93
CA ARG A 84 -1.58 21.73 11.69
C ARG A 84 -1.31 23.12 11.10
N ARG A 85 -2.39 23.87 10.86
CA ARG A 85 -2.31 25.24 10.33
C ARG A 85 -1.36 26.09 11.20
N GLY A 86 -0.33 26.68 10.59
CA GLY A 86 0.69 27.49 11.29
C GLY A 86 1.77 26.69 12.04
N ARG A 87 1.64 25.37 12.20
CA ARG A 87 2.64 24.53 12.91
C ARG A 87 3.44 23.60 12.01
N GLY A 88 3.03 23.46 10.72
CA GLY A 88 3.69 22.58 9.78
C GLY A 88 3.25 21.10 9.90
N ALA A 89 4.02 20.20 9.30
CA ALA A 89 3.83 18.76 9.35
C ALA A 89 4.69 18.16 10.48
N ILE A 90 4.08 17.36 11.34
CA ILE A 90 4.72 16.70 12.48
C ILE A 90 4.67 15.20 12.23
N VAL A 91 5.80 14.52 12.42
CA VAL A 91 5.89 13.05 12.33
C VAL A 91 5.10 12.44 13.48
N THR A 92 4.17 11.54 13.14
CA THR A 92 3.34 10.84 14.12
C THR A 92 3.94 9.46 14.46
N ASN A 93 3.58 8.92 15.62
CA ASN A 93 4.07 7.61 16.07
C ASN A 93 3.40 6.43 15.34
N ASN A 94 2.75 6.65 14.22
CA ASN A 94 2.03 5.61 13.52
C ASN A 94 2.92 4.64 12.72
N ALA A 95 4.26 4.76 12.86
CA ALA A 95 5.20 3.91 12.13
C ALA A 95 5.38 2.49 12.70
N SER A 96 4.78 2.18 13.86
CA SER A 96 4.97 0.88 14.55
C SER A 96 3.68 0.14 14.88
N GLN A 97 2.52 0.62 14.43
CA GLN A 97 1.25 -0.04 14.70
C GLN A 97 0.53 -0.31 13.40
N GLU A 98 0.33 -1.58 13.14
CA GLU A 98 -0.47 -2.07 12.04
C GLU A 98 -1.88 -1.51 12.17
N HIS A 99 -2.17 -0.56 11.33
CA HIS A 99 -3.51 -0.06 11.20
C HIS A 99 -4.11 -0.63 9.91
N LEU A 100 -5.33 -1.14 10.01
CA LEU A 100 -6.24 -1.22 8.87
C LEU A 100 -6.40 0.14 8.16
N THR A 101 -5.87 1.19 8.76
CA THR A 101 -5.78 2.57 8.23
C THR A 101 -4.58 2.80 7.31
N THR A 102 -3.69 1.82 7.12
CA THR A 102 -2.53 1.95 6.22
C THR A 102 -2.59 0.86 5.17
N ILE A 103 -2.61 1.25 3.90
CA ILE A 103 -2.56 0.30 2.79
C ILE A 103 -1.16 -0.31 2.73
N ARG A 104 -1.09 -1.61 3.02
CA ARG A 104 0.12 -2.43 2.89
C ARG A 104 -0.15 -3.61 1.97
N SER A 105 0.88 -4.03 1.25
CA SER A 105 0.83 -5.31 0.57
C SER A 105 0.98 -6.44 1.58
N PHE A 106 0.43 -7.62 1.27
CA PHE A 106 0.67 -8.82 2.08
C PHE A 106 2.16 -9.09 2.31
N THR A 107 2.99 -8.85 1.32
CA THR A 107 4.46 -9.03 1.40
C THR A 107 5.07 -8.09 2.45
N GLU A 108 4.67 -6.81 2.45
CA GLU A 108 5.13 -5.84 3.45
C GLU A 108 4.64 -6.22 4.84
N GLN A 109 3.38 -6.69 4.96
CA GLN A 109 2.79 -7.14 6.21
C GLN A 109 3.57 -8.31 6.81
N MET A 110 3.81 -9.36 6.04
CA MET A 110 4.56 -10.53 6.50
C MET A 110 5.98 -10.16 6.94
N ARG A 111 6.68 -9.30 6.18
CA ARG A 111 8.02 -8.82 6.55
C ARG A 111 8.04 -8.04 7.86
N LEU A 112 7.01 -7.21 8.13
CA LEU A 112 6.88 -6.48 9.39
C LEU A 112 6.65 -7.40 10.58
N GLU A 113 5.98 -8.53 10.35
CA GLU A 113 5.77 -9.59 11.36
C GLU A 113 6.98 -10.55 11.48
N ASN A 114 8.08 -10.26 10.80
CA ASN A 114 9.29 -11.09 10.72
C ASN A 114 9.03 -12.47 10.09
N HIS A 115 8.08 -12.56 9.17
CA HIS A 115 7.81 -13.75 8.37
C HIS A 115 8.34 -13.63 6.95
N VAL A 116 8.70 -14.77 6.37
CA VAL A 116 9.05 -14.88 4.95
C VAL A 116 7.77 -15.09 4.14
N PRO A 117 7.35 -14.12 3.30
CA PRO A 117 6.15 -14.28 2.49
C PRO A 117 6.34 -15.34 1.42
N ILE A 118 5.38 -16.25 1.29
CA ILE A 118 5.31 -17.26 0.24
C ILE A 118 4.11 -16.95 -0.64
N THR A 119 4.28 -17.05 -1.95
CA THR A 119 3.24 -16.84 -2.96
C THR A 119 3.26 -17.95 -3.97
N GLN A 120 2.10 -18.49 -4.29
CA GLN A 120 1.86 -19.35 -5.43
C GLN A 120 0.85 -18.69 -6.34
N VAL A 121 1.23 -18.44 -7.59
CA VAL A 121 0.33 -17.95 -8.62
C VAL A 121 -0.55 -19.12 -9.06
N VAL A 122 -1.87 -18.96 -8.93
CA VAL A 122 -2.84 -19.98 -9.33
C VAL A 122 -3.32 -19.73 -10.75
N ASP A 123 -3.60 -18.47 -11.07
CA ASP A 123 -4.14 -18.10 -12.39
C ASP A 123 -3.88 -16.60 -12.67
N VAL A 124 -3.60 -16.30 -13.92
CA VAL A 124 -3.50 -14.93 -14.45
C VAL A 124 -4.23 -14.91 -15.78
N ARG A 125 -5.29 -14.13 -15.88
CA ARG A 125 -6.10 -14.08 -17.10
C ARG A 125 -6.80 -12.73 -17.26
N LYS A 126 -7.21 -12.44 -18.48
CA LYS A 126 -8.08 -11.33 -18.80
C LYS A 126 -9.55 -11.75 -18.70
N VAL A 127 -10.35 -10.92 -18.05
CA VAL A 127 -11.79 -11.18 -17.87
C VAL A 127 -12.56 -9.89 -18.16
N PRO A 128 -13.76 -9.99 -18.75
CA PRO A 128 -14.64 -8.82 -18.89
C PRO A 128 -15.19 -8.41 -17.52
N ALA A 129 -15.27 -7.12 -17.24
CA ALA A 129 -15.94 -6.61 -16.06
C ALA A 129 -17.44 -6.86 -16.16
N ASP A 130 -18.01 -7.54 -15.17
CA ASP A 130 -19.45 -7.57 -14.99
C ASP A 130 -19.97 -6.23 -14.47
N LEU A 131 -21.29 -6.06 -14.39
CA LEU A 131 -21.92 -4.80 -13.97
C LEU A 131 -21.46 -4.36 -12.57
N GLU A 132 -21.24 -5.27 -11.64
CA GLU A 132 -20.83 -4.96 -10.27
C GLU A 132 -19.36 -4.48 -10.24
N LEU A 133 -18.46 -5.24 -10.85
CA LEU A 133 -17.04 -4.87 -10.96
C LEU A 133 -16.88 -3.54 -11.71
N ALA A 134 -17.60 -3.37 -12.80
CA ALA A 134 -17.56 -2.14 -13.61
C ALA A 134 -17.98 -0.92 -12.79
N LYS A 135 -19.09 -1.01 -12.06
CA LYS A 135 -19.58 0.07 -11.19
C LYS A 135 -18.58 0.42 -10.09
N ARG A 136 -17.98 -0.58 -9.47
CA ARG A 136 -17.02 -0.38 -8.36
C ARG A 136 -15.69 0.20 -8.84
N LEU A 137 -15.19 -0.27 -9.98
CA LEU A 137 -13.93 0.17 -10.55
C LEU A 137 -14.05 1.46 -11.40
N GLY A 138 -15.28 1.97 -11.59
CA GLY A 138 -15.52 3.18 -12.38
C GLY A 138 -15.10 3.02 -13.84
N ILE A 139 -15.41 1.87 -14.44
CA ILE A 139 -15.14 1.50 -15.85
C ILE A 139 -16.43 1.08 -16.56
N ALA A 140 -16.38 0.83 -17.85
CA ALA A 140 -17.50 0.32 -18.59
C ALA A 140 -17.74 -1.18 -18.31
N GLU A 141 -19.02 -1.61 -18.33
CA GLU A 141 -19.35 -3.03 -18.36
C GLU A 141 -18.74 -3.69 -19.60
N GLY A 142 -18.14 -4.88 -19.42
CA GLY A 142 -17.43 -5.59 -20.47
C GLY A 142 -16.00 -5.11 -20.70
N GLU A 143 -15.55 -4.03 -20.04
CA GLU A 143 -14.15 -3.60 -20.13
C GLU A 143 -13.23 -4.68 -19.57
N GLU A 144 -12.09 -4.90 -20.25
CA GLU A 144 -11.13 -5.94 -19.90
C GLU A 144 -10.39 -5.62 -18.61
N LEU A 145 -10.44 -6.55 -17.64
CA LEU A 145 -9.69 -6.54 -16.39
C LEU A 145 -8.63 -7.65 -16.42
N LEU A 146 -7.48 -7.38 -15.83
CA LEU A 146 -6.51 -8.41 -15.50
C LEU A 146 -6.88 -9.03 -14.14
N GLN A 147 -7.29 -10.30 -14.14
CA GLN A 147 -7.53 -11.07 -12.92
C GLN A 147 -6.27 -11.84 -12.54
N VAL A 148 -5.81 -11.65 -11.30
CA VAL A 148 -4.65 -12.35 -10.74
C VAL A 148 -5.09 -13.12 -9.49
N THR A 149 -5.06 -14.45 -9.55
CA THR A 149 -5.42 -15.35 -8.45
C THR A 149 -4.17 -15.93 -7.82
N ARG A 150 -3.99 -15.75 -6.51
CA ARG A 150 -2.79 -16.18 -5.79
C ARG A 150 -3.13 -16.80 -4.45
N LEU A 151 -2.43 -17.87 -4.11
CA LEU A 151 -2.35 -18.37 -2.73
C LEU A 151 -1.17 -17.72 -2.03
N ARG A 152 -1.38 -17.29 -0.81
CA ARG A 152 -0.38 -16.58 -0.02
C ARG A 152 -0.26 -17.17 1.39
N GLY A 153 0.93 -17.11 1.94
CA GLY A 153 1.23 -17.59 3.29
C GLY A 153 2.63 -17.19 3.70
N ASN A 154 3.14 -17.90 4.68
CA ASN A 154 4.50 -17.74 5.19
C ASN A 154 5.13 -19.11 5.47
N GLU A 155 6.36 -19.11 5.95
CA GLU A 155 7.12 -20.33 6.28
C GLU A 155 6.47 -21.19 7.36
N SER A 156 5.57 -20.64 8.17
CA SER A 156 4.88 -21.37 9.24
C SER A 156 3.55 -21.96 8.80
N TYR A 157 2.87 -21.30 7.83
CA TYR A 157 1.57 -21.74 7.36
C TYR A 157 1.32 -21.36 5.89
N PHE A 158 1.03 -22.37 5.07
CA PHE A 158 0.69 -22.18 3.65
C PHE A 158 -0.32 -23.25 3.16
N PRO A 159 -1.39 -22.89 2.46
CA PRO A 159 -1.85 -21.52 2.18
C PRO A 159 -2.54 -20.87 3.40
N LEU A 160 -2.21 -19.62 3.69
CA LEU A 160 -2.85 -18.81 4.72
C LEU A 160 -4.04 -18.02 4.18
N ALA A 161 -3.94 -17.62 2.91
CA ALA A 161 -4.97 -16.82 2.27
C ALA A 161 -5.02 -17.03 0.75
N LEU A 162 -6.21 -16.88 0.19
CA LEU A 162 -6.48 -16.76 -1.24
C LEU A 162 -6.72 -15.29 -1.57
N PHE A 163 -6.07 -14.78 -2.63
CA PHE A 163 -6.23 -13.44 -3.16
C PHE A 163 -6.72 -13.51 -4.60
N ILE A 164 -7.76 -12.77 -4.92
CA ILE A 164 -8.20 -12.50 -6.29
C ILE A 164 -8.18 -10.99 -6.49
N SER A 165 -7.26 -10.51 -7.31
CA SER A 165 -7.13 -9.09 -7.66
C SER A 165 -7.68 -8.86 -9.06
N TYR A 166 -8.60 -7.90 -9.19
CA TYR A 166 -9.10 -7.39 -10.46
C TYR A 166 -8.46 -6.02 -10.71
N LEU A 167 -7.67 -5.94 -11.77
CA LEU A 167 -6.85 -4.77 -12.08
C LEU A 167 -7.36 -4.12 -13.35
N THR A 168 -7.57 -2.80 -13.30
CA THR A 168 -7.90 -2.01 -14.49
C THR A 168 -6.64 -1.77 -15.34
N SER A 169 -6.81 -1.31 -16.57
CA SER A 169 -5.72 -0.88 -17.46
C SER A 169 -4.81 0.20 -16.82
N ARG A 170 -5.36 0.97 -15.87
CA ARG A 170 -4.61 2.00 -15.11
C ARG A 170 -3.49 1.41 -14.25
N SER A 171 -3.52 0.10 -13.92
CA SER A 171 -2.45 -0.58 -13.19
C SER A 171 -1.12 -0.63 -13.94
N GLY A 172 -1.18 -0.50 -15.29
CA GLY A 172 -0.03 -0.64 -16.17
C GLY A 172 0.50 -2.08 -16.31
N LEU A 173 -0.25 -3.06 -15.76
CA LEU A 173 0.11 -4.48 -15.82
C LEU A 173 -0.59 -5.15 -17.01
N THR A 174 0.12 -6.05 -17.69
CA THR A 174 -0.35 -6.72 -18.93
C THR A 174 -0.73 -8.19 -18.72
N GLY A 175 -0.21 -8.82 -17.65
CA GLY A 175 -0.33 -10.24 -17.36
C GLY A 175 0.94 -11.04 -17.60
N ASP A 176 1.98 -10.43 -18.20
CA ASP A 176 3.27 -11.07 -18.50
C ASP A 176 4.28 -10.92 -17.34
N GLU A 177 3.92 -10.16 -16.30
CA GLU A 177 4.81 -9.91 -15.18
C GLU A 177 4.91 -11.13 -14.25
N ASN A 178 6.01 -11.20 -13.48
CA ASN A 178 6.14 -12.19 -12.41
C ASN A 178 5.29 -11.77 -11.19
N PHE A 179 4.19 -12.48 -10.95
CA PHE A 179 3.25 -12.23 -9.85
C PHE A 179 3.57 -12.98 -8.55
N GLU A 180 4.71 -13.65 -8.44
CA GLU A 180 5.14 -14.30 -7.19
C GLU A 180 5.54 -13.28 -6.11
N GLY A 181 5.96 -12.09 -6.53
CA GLY A 181 6.35 -11.00 -5.63
C GLY A 181 5.17 -10.17 -5.11
N SER A 182 5.48 -8.93 -4.73
CA SER A 182 4.49 -7.95 -4.30
C SER A 182 3.80 -7.32 -5.51
N LEU A 183 2.49 -7.51 -5.64
CA LEU A 183 1.68 -6.86 -6.67
C LEU A 183 1.79 -5.32 -6.58
N TYR A 184 1.89 -4.79 -5.37
CA TYR A 184 2.03 -3.35 -5.15
C TYR A 184 3.40 -2.82 -5.57
N GLU A 185 4.46 -3.61 -5.44
CA GLU A 185 5.77 -3.25 -5.98
C GLU A 185 5.74 -3.23 -7.51
N LEU A 186 5.04 -4.20 -8.14
CA LEU A 186 4.83 -4.21 -9.60
C LEU A 186 4.05 -2.97 -10.07
N MET A 187 2.87 -2.70 -9.48
CA MET A 187 2.07 -1.53 -9.84
C MET A 187 2.84 -0.23 -9.62
N ARG A 188 3.62 -0.16 -8.55
CA ARG A 188 4.49 0.97 -8.24
C ARG A 188 5.57 1.17 -9.31
N SER A 189 6.20 0.08 -9.76
CA SER A 189 7.21 0.14 -10.82
C SER A 189 6.66 0.61 -12.16
N LYS A 190 5.35 0.40 -12.39
CA LYS A 190 4.62 0.89 -13.56
C LYS A 190 4.06 2.32 -13.39
N GLY A 191 4.37 3.00 -12.27
CA GLY A 191 3.90 4.37 -12.01
C GLY A 191 2.48 4.48 -11.49
N SER A 192 1.84 3.37 -11.12
CA SER A 192 0.46 3.30 -10.61
C SER A 192 0.38 2.75 -9.17
N PRO A 193 0.99 3.45 -8.17
CA PRO A 193 0.91 3.02 -6.79
C PRO A 193 -0.52 3.12 -6.25
N VAL A 194 -0.97 2.11 -5.53
CA VAL A 194 -2.19 2.21 -4.70
C VAL A 194 -1.84 3.04 -3.46
N VAL A 195 -2.55 4.15 -3.25
CA VAL A 195 -2.26 5.10 -2.16
C VAL A 195 -3.44 5.36 -1.25
N ASP A 196 -4.65 5.02 -1.69
CA ASP A 196 -5.90 5.16 -0.94
C ASP A 196 -6.82 3.98 -1.22
N GLY A 197 -7.79 3.71 -0.34
CA GLY A 197 -8.77 2.65 -0.57
C GLY A 197 -9.71 2.41 0.58
N ASP A 198 -10.90 1.96 0.22
CA ASP A 198 -11.94 1.52 1.14
C ASP A 198 -11.93 0.01 1.29
N ALA A 199 -12.06 -0.49 2.52
CA ALA A 199 -12.03 -1.92 2.80
C ALA A 199 -13.22 -2.37 3.65
N ILE A 200 -13.64 -3.61 3.39
CA ILE A 200 -14.68 -4.32 4.15
C ILE A 200 -14.07 -5.60 4.71
N ILE A 201 -14.42 -5.95 5.94
CA ILE A 201 -14.06 -7.22 6.58
C ILE A 201 -15.32 -7.91 7.04
N GLU A 202 -15.47 -9.17 6.67
CA GLU A 202 -16.62 -10.00 7.02
C GLU A 202 -16.18 -11.39 7.50
N GLY A 203 -16.96 -11.99 8.40
CA GLY A 203 -16.85 -13.41 8.69
C GLY A 203 -17.67 -14.20 7.67
N ARG A 204 -17.06 -15.20 7.02
CA ARG A 204 -17.71 -16.09 6.06
C ARG A 204 -17.33 -17.55 6.36
N LEU A 205 -18.00 -18.48 5.71
CA LEU A 205 -17.63 -19.90 5.71
C LEU A 205 -16.90 -20.24 4.41
N ALA A 206 -15.92 -21.12 4.50
CA ALA A 206 -15.21 -21.63 3.33
C ALA A 206 -16.11 -22.64 2.60
N GLU A 207 -16.39 -22.41 1.33
CA GLU A 207 -17.23 -23.28 0.50
C GLU A 207 -16.59 -23.49 -0.88
N GLY A 208 -16.93 -24.61 -1.51
CA GLY A 208 -16.55 -24.93 -2.88
C GLY A 208 -15.06 -24.74 -3.15
N LYS A 209 -14.74 -24.02 -4.24
CA LYS A 209 -13.35 -23.80 -4.69
C LYS A 209 -12.50 -23.05 -3.68
N ILE A 210 -13.10 -22.22 -2.81
CA ILE A 210 -12.35 -21.48 -1.77
C ILE A 210 -11.83 -22.46 -0.72
N ALA A 211 -12.69 -23.40 -0.26
CA ALA A 211 -12.27 -24.43 0.69
C ALA A 211 -11.17 -25.33 0.12
N GLU A 212 -11.31 -25.74 -1.15
CA GLU A 212 -10.32 -26.55 -1.85
C GLU A 212 -8.96 -25.84 -1.95
N LEU A 213 -8.94 -24.59 -2.42
CA LEU A 213 -7.72 -23.82 -2.60
C LEU A 213 -7.01 -23.52 -1.29
N LEU A 214 -7.77 -23.18 -0.24
CA LEU A 214 -7.23 -22.96 1.10
C LEU A 214 -6.89 -24.26 1.85
N LYS A 215 -7.28 -25.42 1.30
CA LYS A 215 -7.09 -26.74 1.92
C LYS A 215 -7.70 -26.84 3.31
N VAL A 216 -8.89 -26.27 3.47
CA VAL A 216 -9.68 -26.32 4.70
C VAL A 216 -10.98 -27.12 4.46
N GLU A 217 -11.57 -27.62 5.53
CA GLU A 217 -12.88 -28.29 5.45
C GLU A 217 -13.96 -27.30 5.01
N SER A 218 -14.92 -27.77 4.21
CA SER A 218 -16.11 -26.98 3.88
C SER A 218 -16.84 -26.58 5.17
N GLY A 219 -17.26 -25.31 5.26
CA GLY A 219 -17.83 -24.75 6.48
C GLY A 219 -16.82 -24.22 7.49
N SER A 220 -15.51 -24.32 7.23
CA SER A 220 -14.49 -23.70 8.09
C SER A 220 -14.66 -22.17 8.12
N PRO A 221 -14.45 -21.51 9.29
CA PRO A 221 -14.54 -20.05 9.38
C PRO A 221 -13.38 -19.40 8.63
N ILE A 222 -13.70 -18.39 7.86
CA ILE A 222 -12.73 -17.54 7.14
C ILE A 222 -13.02 -16.06 7.42
N LEU A 223 -11.98 -15.24 7.38
CA LEU A 223 -12.10 -13.80 7.32
C LEU A 223 -12.04 -13.38 5.86
N TYR A 224 -13.14 -12.84 5.36
CA TYR A 224 -13.18 -12.20 4.05
C TYR A 224 -12.76 -10.75 4.19
N TYR A 225 -11.83 -10.34 3.36
CA TYR A 225 -11.36 -8.96 3.25
C TYR A 225 -11.48 -8.54 1.79
N GLU A 226 -12.14 -7.43 1.55
CA GLU A 226 -12.24 -6.84 0.23
C GLU A 226 -11.81 -5.39 0.28
N ARG A 227 -11.06 -4.94 -0.72
CA ARG A 227 -10.62 -3.56 -0.80
C ARG A 227 -10.65 -3.04 -2.22
N LEU A 228 -11.22 -1.86 -2.37
CA LEU A 228 -11.10 -1.03 -3.56
C LEU A 228 -9.90 -0.11 -3.38
N GLY A 229 -8.86 -0.30 -4.17
CA GLY A 229 -7.64 0.50 -4.13
C GLY A 229 -7.63 1.56 -5.22
N SER A 230 -7.20 2.77 -4.88
CA SER A 230 -7.16 3.92 -5.79
C SER A 230 -5.77 4.54 -5.87
N THR A 231 -5.51 5.18 -7.00
CA THR A 231 -4.32 6.01 -7.24
C THR A 231 -4.43 7.36 -6.52
N ILE A 232 -3.35 8.15 -6.54
CA ILE A 232 -3.34 9.51 -5.97
C ILE A 232 -4.37 10.45 -6.61
N ASN A 233 -4.80 10.14 -7.83
CA ASN A 233 -5.83 10.92 -8.52
C ASN A 233 -7.25 10.48 -8.12
N ASN A 234 -7.37 9.58 -7.12
CA ASN A 234 -8.63 8.98 -6.67
C ASN A 234 -9.31 8.13 -7.76
N GLU A 235 -8.51 7.55 -8.66
CA GLU A 235 -8.99 6.65 -9.70
C GLU A 235 -8.86 5.21 -9.22
N PRO A 236 -9.95 4.42 -9.20
CA PRO A 236 -9.91 3.01 -8.86
C PRO A 236 -8.97 2.25 -9.81
N VAL A 237 -8.08 1.43 -9.25
CA VAL A 237 -7.08 0.69 -10.01
C VAL A 237 -7.10 -0.79 -9.70
N GLU A 238 -7.50 -1.18 -8.49
CA GLU A 238 -7.60 -2.56 -8.04
C GLU A 238 -8.86 -2.78 -7.21
N LEU A 239 -9.59 -3.84 -7.46
CA LEU A 239 -10.46 -4.48 -6.48
C LEU A 239 -9.83 -5.80 -6.09
N VAL A 240 -9.46 -5.97 -4.81
CA VAL A 240 -8.91 -7.23 -4.30
C VAL A 240 -9.87 -7.87 -3.33
N GLN A 241 -10.11 -9.15 -3.52
CA GLN A 241 -10.86 -10.01 -2.63
C GLN A 241 -9.90 -11.02 -2.00
N CYS A 242 -9.95 -11.15 -0.68
CA CYS A 242 -9.05 -12.01 0.08
C CYS A 242 -9.86 -12.89 1.05
N TRP A 243 -9.54 -14.17 1.10
CA TRP A 243 -10.09 -15.12 2.06
C TRP A 243 -8.95 -15.65 2.92
N TYR A 244 -8.96 -15.32 4.20
CA TYR A 244 -7.93 -15.73 5.16
C TYR A 244 -8.47 -16.87 6.03
N GLU A 245 -7.67 -17.88 6.28
CA GLU A 245 -7.97 -18.94 7.24
C GLU A 245 -7.98 -18.35 8.65
N ALA A 246 -9.19 -18.31 9.27
CA ALA A 246 -9.42 -17.51 10.49
C ALA A 246 -8.71 -18.05 11.74
N ARG A 247 -8.29 -19.32 11.77
CA ARG A 247 -7.52 -19.90 12.90
C ARG A 247 -6.06 -19.42 12.92
N HIS A 248 -5.54 -19.04 11.74
CA HIS A 248 -4.13 -18.68 11.55
C HIS A 248 -3.91 -17.22 11.20
N TYR A 249 -4.98 -16.43 10.99
CA TYR A 249 -4.87 -15.01 10.66
C TYR A 249 -5.77 -14.13 11.53
N LYS A 250 -5.26 -12.94 11.89
CA LYS A 250 -5.98 -11.94 12.69
C LYS A 250 -5.72 -10.56 12.13
N PHE A 251 -6.78 -9.77 11.94
CA PHE A 251 -6.64 -8.34 11.73
C PHE A 251 -6.48 -7.64 13.09
N ARG A 252 -5.44 -6.82 13.21
CA ARG A 252 -5.22 -5.98 14.40
C ARG A 252 -5.56 -4.53 14.05
N ILE A 253 -6.34 -3.90 14.91
CA ILE A 253 -6.70 -2.48 14.82
C ILE A 253 -6.24 -1.82 16.10
N HIS A 254 -5.46 -0.74 15.99
CA HIS A 254 -5.19 0.11 17.14
C HIS A 254 -6.17 1.28 17.15
N LEU A 255 -6.91 1.42 18.23
CA LEU A 255 -7.84 2.52 18.45
C LEU A 255 -7.29 3.44 19.53
N SER A 256 -7.29 4.75 19.27
CA SER A 256 -6.86 5.77 20.23
C SER A 256 -7.85 6.92 20.21
N THR A 257 -8.25 7.37 21.41
CA THR A 257 -9.02 8.60 21.61
C THR A 257 -8.14 9.85 21.73
N ARG A 258 -6.82 9.68 21.72
CA ARG A 258 -5.88 10.81 21.73
C ARG A 258 -5.91 11.50 20.36
N LYS A 259 -6.41 12.76 20.36
CA LYS A 259 -6.32 13.68 19.21
C LYS A 259 -4.91 14.23 19.05
#